data_2b588b6e9efa2d891c5c2400d04326d3
#
_entry.id   2b588b6e9efa2d891c5c2400d04326d3
#
_cell.length_a   1.000
_cell.length_b   1.000
_cell.length_c   1.000
_cell.angle_alpha   90.00
_cell.angle_beta   90.00
_cell.angle_gamma   90.00
#
_symmetry.space_group_name_H-M   'P 1'
#
loop_
_entity.id
_entity.type
_entity.pdbx_description
1 polymer ?
#
loop_
_entity_poly.entity_id
_entity_poly.type
_entity_poly.pdbx_seq_one_letter_code
_entity_poly.pdbx_strand_id
1 'polypeptide(L)'
;PAIFIFFLRLFVGIGRFLDQIFYRSLKAPLTEPIIIVGNPRSGTTFLHRFLIKQSIGNGSQLWQMIYPSIFIQKLVKPLLPILEKISPARHHSTEAHKTSLSSVETDDVSLLFRYLDGFFFYGFFLTFDEENLFHWVDPKLRDTSVRDFAWFESMWKRNLISNKGDRYIGKLFSLSSNLPLFQKKFPDAKILYMVRDPLSVIPSGLSLVT
;
A
#
# COMPACT_ATOMS: atom_id res chain seq x y z
N PRO A 1 -10.07 -3.63 19.40
CA PRO A 1 -9.50 -3.28 18.07
C PRO A 1 -9.86 -1.86 17.64
N ALA A 2 -11.14 -1.45 17.66
CA ALA A 2 -11.60 -0.14 17.19
C ALA A 2 -10.94 1.04 17.93
N ILE A 3 -10.83 0.98 19.24
CA ILE A 3 -10.18 1.99 20.08
C ILE A 3 -8.70 2.16 19.68
N PHE A 4 -7.99 1.06 19.45
CA PHE A 4 -6.59 1.10 19.02
C PHE A 4 -6.44 1.80 17.65
N ILE A 5 -7.29 1.46 16.70
CA ILE A 5 -7.28 2.09 15.36
C ILE A 5 -7.62 3.56 15.45
N PHE A 6 -8.55 3.97 16.33
CA PHE A 6 -8.86 5.38 16.56
C PHE A 6 -7.64 6.15 17.05
N PHE A 7 -6.94 5.67 18.08
CA PHE A 7 -5.74 6.32 18.59
C PHE A 7 -4.59 6.32 17.59
N LEU A 8 -4.41 5.24 16.84
CA LEU A 8 -3.43 5.18 15.77
C LEU A 8 -3.70 6.27 14.71
N ARG A 9 -4.95 6.43 14.29
CA ARG A 9 -5.36 7.46 13.31
C ARG A 9 -5.17 8.87 13.83
N LEU A 10 -5.50 9.10 15.08
CA LEU A 10 -5.29 10.40 15.75
C LEU A 10 -3.79 10.74 15.79
N PHE A 11 -2.97 9.81 16.25
CA PHE A 11 -1.52 9.95 16.32
C PHE A 11 -0.91 10.21 14.93
N VAL A 12 -1.27 9.39 13.94
CA VAL A 12 -0.84 9.58 12.54
C VAL A 12 -1.35 10.93 11.99
N GLY A 13 -2.57 11.33 12.32
CA GLY A 13 -3.16 12.61 11.91
C GLY A 13 -2.34 13.80 12.40
N ILE A 14 -1.98 13.81 13.68
CA ILE A 14 -1.12 14.84 14.28
C ILE A 14 0.25 14.88 13.58
N GLY A 15 0.88 13.72 13.41
CA GLY A 15 2.19 13.65 12.73
C GLY A 15 2.13 14.17 11.29
N ARG A 16 1.08 13.85 10.53
CA ARG A 16 0.88 14.34 9.17
C ARG A 16 0.61 15.85 9.11
N PHE A 17 -0.06 16.40 10.11
CA PHE A 17 -0.24 17.83 10.24
C PHE A 17 1.12 18.53 10.48
N LEU A 18 1.94 17.99 11.37
CA LEU A 18 3.30 18.49 11.60
C LEU A 18 4.15 18.40 10.33
N ASP A 19 4.04 17.30 9.57
CA ASP A 19 4.75 17.16 8.29
C ASP A 19 4.41 18.30 7.31
N GLN A 20 3.15 18.75 7.25
CA GLN A 20 2.75 19.85 6.36
C GLN A 20 3.39 21.19 6.76
N ILE A 21 3.62 21.39 8.05
CA ILE A 21 4.26 22.61 8.56
C ILE A 21 5.77 22.60 8.26
N PHE A 22 6.44 21.46 8.53
CA PHE A 22 7.90 21.39 8.51
C PHE A 22 8.50 20.97 7.16
N TYR A 23 7.73 20.27 6.31
CA TYR A 23 8.25 19.74 5.03
C TYR A 23 7.59 20.42 3.83
N ARG A 24 8.13 21.58 3.43
CA ARG A 24 7.66 22.31 2.23
C ARG A 24 7.74 21.48 0.94
N SER A 25 8.68 20.51 0.88
CA SER A 25 8.84 19.58 -0.24
C SER A 25 7.60 18.71 -0.52
N LEU A 26 6.69 18.53 0.45
CA LEU A 26 5.42 17.84 0.22
C LEU A 26 4.50 18.54 -0.80
N LYS A 27 4.72 19.85 -1.06
CA LYS A 27 3.98 20.60 -2.09
C LYS A 27 4.45 20.29 -3.51
N ALA A 28 5.66 19.76 -3.68
CA ALA A 28 6.16 19.37 -4.99
C ALA A 28 5.31 18.25 -5.60
N PRO A 29 5.11 18.26 -6.93
CA PRO A 29 4.42 17.16 -7.60
C PRO A 29 5.21 15.86 -7.45
N LEU A 30 4.50 14.74 -7.56
CA LEU A 30 5.13 13.43 -7.67
C LEU A 30 5.60 13.27 -9.13
N THR A 31 6.87 12.96 -9.32
CA THR A 31 7.48 12.90 -10.65
C THR A 31 7.57 11.45 -11.12
N GLU A 32 7.01 11.16 -12.27
CA GLU A 32 7.09 9.88 -12.99
C GLU A 32 7.03 8.62 -12.08
N PRO A 33 6.00 8.43 -11.26
CA PRO A 33 5.91 7.24 -10.43
C PRO A 33 5.77 5.99 -11.31
N ILE A 34 6.39 4.90 -10.90
CA ILE A 34 6.23 3.59 -11.54
C ILE A 34 5.19 2.81 -10.73
N ILE A 35 4.12 2.38 -11.36
CA ILE A 35 3.04 1.65 -10.67
C ILE A 35 2.89 0.26 -11.27
N ILE A 36 3.09 -0.75 -10.44
CA ILE A 36 2.91 -2.15 -10.80
C ILE A 36 1.47 -2.52 -10.50
N VAL A 37 0.77 -2.98 -11.51
CA VAL A 37 -0.65 -3.36 -11.48
C VAL A 37 -0.78 -4.81 -11.95
N GLY A 38 -1.78 -5.50 -11.45
CA GLY A 38 -2.08 -6.88 -11.87
C GLY A 38 -2.72 -7.68 -10.75
N ASN A 39 -3.23 -8.84 -11.09
CA ASN A 39 -3.85 -9.72 -10.10
C ASN A 39 -2.83 -10.20 -9.04
N PRO A 40 -3.25 -10.45 -7.81
CA PRO A 40 -2.45 -11.20 -6.86
C PRO A 40 -1.92 -12.49 -7.51
N ARG A 41 -0.70 -12.92 -7.14
CA ARG A 41 -0.01 -14.12 -7.69
C ARG A 41 0.48 -14.01 -9.16
N SER A 42 0.41 -12.85 -9.80
CA SER A 42 0.97 -12.63 -11.13
C SER A 42 2.47 -12.25 -11.16
N GLY A 43 3.16 -12.30 -10.01
CA GLY A 43 4.58 -11.94 -9.92
C GLY A 43 4.84 -10.47 -9.58
N THR A 44 3.82 -9.70 -9.29
CA THR A 44 3.91 -8.26 -8.96
C THR A 44 4.86 -7.98 -7.79
N THR A 45 4.86 -8.81 -6.74
CA THR A 45 5.76 -8.65 -5.58
C THR A 45 7.23 -8.88 -5.97
N PHE A 46 7.50 -9.87 -6.82
CA PHE A 46 8.85 -10.12 -7.32
C PHE A 46 9.37 -8.92 -8.10
N LEU A 47 8.59 -8.45 -9.08
CA LEU A 47 8.97 -7.29 -9.88
C LEU A 47 9.18 -6.04 -9.02
N HIS A 48 8.27 -5.78 -8.07
CA HIS A 48 8.37 -4.64 -7.14
C HIS A 48 9.69 -4.67 -6.36
N ARG A 49 9.99 -5.78 -5.70
CA ARG A 49 11.23 -5.96 -4.93
C ARG A 49 12.48 -5.91 -5.82
N PHE A 50 12.40 -6.45 -7.03
CA PHE A 50 13.49 -6.42 -8.00
C PHE A 50 13.84 -4.98 -8.41
N LEU A 51 12.84 -4.17 -8.80
CA LEU A 51 13.06 -2.79 -9.21
C LEU A 51 13.66 -1.93 -8.08
N ILE A 52 13.18 -2.13 -6.84
CA ILE A 52 13.71 -1.44 -5.66
C ILE A 52 15.16 -1.88 -5.38
N LYS A 53 15.45 -3.18 -5.48
CA LYS A 53 16.82 -3.71 -5.29
C LYS A 53 17.80 -3.17 -6.33
N GLN A 54 17.32 -2.91 -7.56
CA GLN A 54 18.11 -2.28 -8.62
C GLN A 54 18.22 -0.75 -8.48
N SER A 55 17.74 -0.18 -7.36
CA SER A 55 17.78 1.27 -7.09
C SER A 55 17.09 2.13 -8.15
N ILE A 56 16.08 1.58 -8.85
CA ILE A 56 15.28 2.31 -9.85
C ILE A 56 14.33 3.31 -9.17
N GLY A 57 13.96 3.05 -7.91
CA GLY A 57 13.16 3.93 -7.07
C GLY A 57 12.88 3.30 -5.70
N ASN A 58 11.98 3.92 -4.95
CA ASN A 58 11.64 3.54 -3.57
C ASN A 58 10.17 3.13 -3.47
N GLY A 59 9.89 2.05 -2.74
CA GLY A 59 8.55 1.62 -2.38
C GLY A 59 8.24 1.82 -0.90
N SER A 60 6.98 1.65 -0.52
CA SER A 60 6.56 1.71 0.88
C SER A 60 6.78 0.37 1.58
N GLN A 61 7.42 0.41 2.73
CA GLN A 61 7.46 -0.71 3.67
C GLN A 61 6.17 -0.76 4.49
N LEU A 62 5.80 -1.94 4.98
CA LEU A 62 4.56 -2.13 5.74
C LEU A 62 4.44 -1.15 6.93
N TRP A 63 5.49 -0.98 7.72
CA TRP A 63 5.48 -0.03 8.84
C TRP A 63 5.29 1.43 8.41
N GLN A 64 5.75 1.81 7.21
CA GLN A 64 5.55 3.15 6.65
C GLN A 64 4.11 3.38 6.22
N MET A 65 3.39 2.33 5.86
CA MET A 65 1.95 2.38 5.56
C MET A 65 1.09 2.49 6.82
N ILE A 66 1.54 1.87 7.92
CA ILE A 66 0.92 2.01 9.24
C ILE A 66 1.16 3.42 9.81
N TYR A 67 2.36 3.95 9.62
CA TYR A 67 2.81 5.26 10.12
C TYR A 67 3.19 6.22 8.98
N PRO A 68 2.25 6.64 8.12
CA PRO A 68 2.52 7.48 6.95
C PRO A 68 2.72 8.96 7.29
N SER A 69 3.68 9.23 8.16
CA SER A 69 4.13 10.56 8.56
C SER A 69 5.64 10.56 8.76
N ILE A 70 6.33 11.52 8.16
CA ILE A 70 7.79 11.64 8.24
C ILE A 70 8.25 11.82 9.69
N PHE A 71 7.53 12.65 10.43
CA PHE A 71 7.83 12.90 11.85
C PHE A 71 7.71 11.61 12.66
N ILE A 72 6.60 10.89 12.51
CA ILE A 72 6.38 9.62 13.23
C ILE A 72 7.38 8.55 12.78
N GLN A 73 7.67 8.47 11.47
CA GLN A 73 8.65 7.52 10.97
C GLN A 73 10.03 7.72 11.60
N LYS A 74 10.45 8.97 11.84
CA LYS A 74 11.71 9.24 12.55
C LYS A 74 11.69 8.72 14.00
N LEU A 75 10.54 8.80 14.69
CA LEU A 75 10.38 8.30 16.05
C LEU A 75 10.30 6.76 16.11
N VAL A 76 9.62 6.15 15.15
CA VAL A 76 9.38 4.69 15.11
C VAL A 76 10.59 3.93 14.58
N LYS A 77 11.34 4.50 13.65
CA LYS A 77 12.48 3.84 12.99
C LYS A 77 13.49 3.19 13.96
N PRO A 78 13.95 3.83 15.04
CA PRO A 78 14.87 3.20 16.01
C PRO A 78 14.23 2.05 16.79
N LEU A 79 12.88 2.01 16.88
CA LEU A 79 12.13 0.98 17.58
C LEU A 79 11.79 -0.23 16.69
N LEU A 80 12.02 -0.14 15.38
CA LEU A 80 11.68 -1.20 14.42
C LEU A 80 12.23 -2.58 14.80
N PRO A 81 13.48 -2.75 15.28
CA PRO A 81 13.99 -4.07 15.66
C PRO A 81 13.17 -4.73 16.77
N ILE A 82 12.61 -3.93 17.68
CA ILE A 82 11.74 -4.42 18.77
C ILE A 82 10.34 -4.72 18.22
N LEU A 83 9.79 -3.78 17.46
CA LEU A 83 8.46 -3.94 16.84
C LEU A 83 8.41 -5.15 15.90
N GLU A 84 9.48 -5.44 15.17
CA GLU A 84 9.58 -6.60 14.29
C GLU A 84 9.48 -7.91 15.07
N LYS A 85 10.07 -7.98 16.27
CA LYS A 85 10.03 -9.18 17.12
C LYS A 85 8.62 -9.50 17.64
N ILE A 86 7.83 -8.48 17.96
CA ILE A 86 6.47 -8.61 18.52
C ILE A 86 5.38 -8.52 17.44
N SER A 87 5.74 -8.24 16.20
CA SER A 87 4.76 -8.05 15.11
C SER A 87 4.05 -9.34 14.73
N PRO A 88 2.71 -9.34 14.67
CA PRO A 88 1.94 -10.46 14.13
C PRO A 88 2.28 -10.80 12.68
N ALA A 89 2.74 -9.84 11.88
CA ALA A 89 3.11 -10.04 10.49
C ALA A 89 4.18 -11.13 10.32
N ARG A 90 5.05 -11.31 11.32
CA ARG A 90 6.08 -12.35 11.33
C ARG A 90 5.51 -13.76 11.50
N HIS A 91 4.41 -13.90 12.23
CA HIS A 91 3.79 -15.18 12.53
C HIS A 91 2.87 -15.70 11.42
N HIS A 92 2.42 -14.79 10.55
CA HIS A 92 1.55 -15.12 9.41
C HIS A 92 2.33 -15.27 8.09
N SER A 93 3.67 -15.26 8.13
CA SER A 93 4.45 -15.50 6.92
C SER A 93 4.46 -16.97 6.57
N THR A 94 3.81 -17.34 5.46
CA THR A 94 3.97 -18.66 4.85
C THR A 94 5.31 -18.73 4.11
N GLU A 95 5.82 -19.94 3.82
CA GLU A 95 7.01 -20.09 2.97
C GLU A 95 6.84 -19.41 1.60
N ALA A 96 5.61 -19.40 1.10
CA ALA A 96 5.25 -18.77 -0.16
C ALA A 96 5.17 -17.24 -0.10
N HIS A 97 5.02 -16.64 1.09
CA HIS A 97 4.87 -15.18 1.24
C HIS A 97 5.42 -14.69 2.58
N LYS A 98 6.72 -14.40 2.58
CA LYS A 98 7.38 -13.81 3.74
C LYS A 98 7.04 -12.33 3.84
N THR A 99 6.31 -11.95 4.89
CA THR A 99 5.99 -10.58 5.25
C THR A 99 6.72 -10.18 6.52
N SER A 100 7.09 -8.91 6.62
CA SER A 100 7.65 -8.30 7.82
C SER A 100 7.27 -6.82 7.83
N LEU A 101 7.43 -6.15 8.97
CA LEU A 101 7.21 -4.70 9.02
C LEU A 101 8.12 -3.95 8.04
N SER A 102 9.34 -4.44 7.86
CA SER A 102 10.36 -3.84 6.98
C SER A 102 10.26 -4.31 5.52
N SER A 103 9.37 -5.25 5.19
CA SER A 103 9.18 -5.66 3.80
C SER A 103 8.37 -4.64 3.02
N VAL A 104 8.72 -4.51 1.74
CA VAL A 104 7.95 -3.68 0.79
C VAL A 104 6.72 -4.46 0.38
N GLU A 105 5.54 -3.85 0.57
CA GLU A 105 4.26 -4.48 0.33
C GLU A 105 3.40 -3.67 -0.64
N THR A 106 2.19 -4.16 -0.92
CA THR A 106 1.23 -3.43 -1.75
C THR A 106 0.67 -2.22 -1.02
N ASP A 107 0.59 -1.09 -1.71
CA ASP A 107 0.11 0.16 -1.13
C ASP A 107 -1.38 0.11 -0.75
N ASP A 108 -2.15 -0.83 -1.34
CA ASP A 108 -3.55 -1.07 -0.98
C ASP A 108 -3.75 -1.32 0.53
N VAL A 109 -2.76 -1.92 1.21
CA VAL A 109 -2.81 -2.16 2.65
C VAL A 109 -2.98 -0.87 3.45
N SER A 110 -2.48 0.24 2.93
CA SER A 110 -2.59 1.54 3.60
C SER A 110 -4.04 2.05 3.75
N LEU A 111 -4.92 1.66 2.83
CA LEU A 111 -6.35 1.99 2.89
C LEU A 111 -7.04 1.29 4.07
N LEU A 112 -6.66 0.04 4.36
CA LEU A 112 -7.15 -0.69 5.53
C LEU A 112 -6.84 0.07 6.82
N PHE A 113 -5.59 0.47 7.02
CA PHE A 113 -5.20 1.21 8.23
C PHE A 113 -5.83 2.61 8.30
N ARG A 114 -5.95 3.28 7.16
CA ARG A 114 -6.46 4.65 7.12
C ARG A 114 -7.97 4.75 7.20
N TYR A 115 -8.68 3.92 6.44
CA TYR A 115 -10.13 4.08 6.24
C TYR A 115 -10.95 2.90 6.75
N LEU A 116 -10.35 1.75 7.10
CA LEU A 116 -11.02 0.46 7.23
C LEU A 116 -11.80 0.16 5.95
N ASP A 117 -11.10 0.20 4.82
CA ASP A 117 -11.68 0.15 3.50
C ASP A 117 -10.70 -0.43 2.47
N GLY A 118 -11.18 -0.60 1.24
CA GLY A 118 -10.39 -1.04 0.10
C GLY A 118 -10.26 -2.56 -0.01
N PHE A 119 -9.43 -2.98 -0.95
CA PHE A 119 -9.26 -4.38 -1.34
C PHE A 119 -8.98 -5.33 -0.18
N PHE A 120 -8.09 -4.93 0.75
CA PHE A 120 -7.75 -5.78 1.90
C PHE A 120 -8.82 -5.82 2.97
N PHE A 121 -9.57 -4.73 3.17
CA PHE A 121 -10.71 -4.77 4.08
C PHE A 121 -11.80 -5.72 3.55
N TYR A 122 -12.12 -5.64 2.27
CA TYR A 122 -13.04 -6.58 1.64
C TYR A 122 -12.53 -8.02 1.77
N GLY A 123 -11.29 -8.30 1.37
CA GLY A 123 -10.74 -9.65 1.34
C GLY A 123 -10.60 -10.31 2.71
N PHE A 124 -10.35 -9.53 3.78
CA PHE A 124 -10.17 -10.10 5.12
C PHE A 124 -11.44 -10.14 5.98
N PHE A 125 -12.40 -9.26 5.71
CA PHE A 125 -13.54 -9.09 6.61
C PHE A 125 -14.90 -9.27 5.91
N LEU A 126 -15.06 -8.82 4.67
CA LEU A 126 -16.35 -8.81 3.99
C LEU A 126 -16.57 -10.00 3.06
N THR A 127 -15.51 -10.63 2.56
CA THR A 127 -15.63 -11.74 1.61
C THR A 127 -16.25 -13.01 2.22
N PHE A 128 -16.31 -13.08 3.57
CA PHE A 128 -16.88 -14.22 4.32
C PHE A 128 -18.31 -13.94 4.81
N ASP A 129 -18.89 -12.79 4.43
CA ASP A 129 -20.28 -12.47 4.75
C ASP A 129 -21.24 -13.35 3.92
N GLU A 130 -22.44 -13.60 4.45
CA GLU A 130 -23.50 -14.31 3.73
C GLU A 130 -24.01 -13.50 2.54
N GLU A 131 -23.95 -12.17 2.61
CA GLU A 131 -24.28 -11.27 1.52
C GLU A 131 -23.12 -11.10 0.54
N ASN A 132 -23.44 -10.97 -0.75
CA ASN A 132 -22.44 -10.62 -1.75
C ASN A 132 -22.08 -9.13 -1.66
N LEU A 133 -21.03 -8.82 -0.92
CA LEU A 133 -20.53 -7.47 -0.72
C LEU A 133 -19.49 -7.04 -1.77
N PHE A 134 -19.40 -7.69 -2.93
CA PHE A 134 -18.43 -7.36 -3.99
C PHE A 134 -18.54 -5.91 -4.47
N HIS A 135 -19.74 -5.31 -4.38
CA HIS A 135 -19.92 -3.88 -4.67
C HIS A 135 -19.00 -2.95 -3.85
N TRP A 136 -18.49 -3.43 -2.73
CA TRP A 136 -17.56 -2.67 -1.89
C TRP A 136 -16.24 -2.33 -2.59
N VAL A 137 -15.80 -3.18 -3.50
CA VAL A 137 -14.54 -3.04 -4.26
C VAL A 137 -14.75 -2.81 -5.75
N ASP A 138 -15.98 -2.79 -6.24
CA ASP A 138 -16.32 -2.48 -7.63
C ASP A 138 -16.42 -0.96 -7.83
N PRO A 139 -15.49 -0.31 -8.53
CA PRO A 139 -15.50 1.14 -8.72
C PRO A 139 -16.66 1.64 -9.56
N LYS A 140 -17.37 0.77 -10.29
CA LYS A 140 -18.59 1.13 -11.02
C LYS A 140 -19.79 1.33 -10.09
N LEU A 141 -19.79 0.65 -8.95
CA LEU A 141 -20.86 0.71 -7.95
C LEU A 141 -20.49 1.62 -6.79
N ARG A 142 -19.20 1.69 -6.43
CA ARG A 142 -18.68 2.51 -5.34
C ARG A 142 -17.32 3.10 -5.72
N ASP A 143 -17.32 4.30 -6.29
CA ASP A 143 -16.09 4.99 -6.67
C ASP A 143 -15.48 5.76 -5.50
N THR A 144 -14.34 5.28 -5.01
CA THR A 144 -13.53 5.91 -3.96
C THR A 144 -12.23 6.50 -4.51
N SER A 145 -12.06 6.53 -5.83
CA SER A 145 -10.78 6.84 -6.49
C SER A 145 -10.20 8.20 -6.13
N VAL A 146 -11.02 9.24 -6.02
CA VAL A 146 -10.57 10.59 -5.67
C VAL A 146 -9.91 10.59 -4.29
N ARG A 147 -10.55 9.95 -3.31
CA ARG A 147 -10.03 9.81 -1.95
C ARG A 147 -8.74 8.97 -1.93
N ASP A 148 -8.78 7.82 -2.56
CA ASP A 148 -7.71 6.83 -2.49
C ASP A 148 -6.45 7.30 -3.23
N PHE A 149 -6.60 7.92 -4.40
CA PHE A 149 -5.47 8.47 -5.14
C PHE A 149 -4.83 9.67 -4.43
N ALA A 150 -5.63 10.53 -3.79
CA ALA A 150 -5.10 11.60 -2.95
C ALA A 150 -4.36 11.07 -1.73
N TRP A 151 -4.85 9.96 -1.15
CA TRP A 151 -4.18 9.28 -0.06
C TRP A 151 -2.85 8.68 -0.48
N PHE A 152 -2.82 7.92 -1.56
CA PHE A 152 -1.59 7.31 -2.10
C PHE A 152 -0.54 8.38 -2.41
N GLU A 153 -0.89 9.43 -3.15
CA GLU A 153 0.01 10.52 -3.45
C GLU A 153 0.63 11.12 -2.18
N SER A 154 -0.21 11.39 -1.19
CA SER A 154 0.20 11.98 0.07
C SER A 154 1.13 11.06 0.88
N MET A 155 0.90 9.75 0.86
CA MET A 155 1.75 8.75 1.51
C MET A 155 3.08 8.57 0.75
N TRP A 156 3.02 8.45 -0.55
CA TRP A 156 4.19 8.26 -1.41
C TRP A 156 5.19 9.40 -1.30
N LYS A 157 4.73 10.65 -1.34
CA LYS A 157 5.56 11.83 -1.12
C LYS A 157 6.29 11.79 0.23
N ARG A 158 5.61 11.39 1.31
CA ARG A 158 6.22 11.27 2.63
C ARG A 158 7.27 10.16 2.68
N ASN A 159 6.96 9.02 2.08
CA ASN A 159 7.88 7.89 2.05
C ASN A 159 9.12 8.19 1.20
N LEU A 160 8.97 8.91 0.08
CA LEU A 160 10.11 9.39 -0.70
C LEU A 160 11.02 10.30 0.12
N ILE A 161 10.46 11.29 0.81
CA ILE A 161 11.23 12.21 1.66
C ILE A 161 11.92 11.43 2.80
N SER A 162 11.20 10.52 3.46
CA SER A 162 11.72 9.70 4.55
C SER A 162 12.86 8.78 4.11
N ASN A 163 12.75 8.22 2.91
CA ASN A 163 13.74 7.31 2.32
C ASN A 163 14.83 8.04 1.53
N LYS A 164 14.76 9.37 1.41
CA LYS A 164 15.65 10.20 0.57
C LYS A 164 15.67 9.73 -0.90
N GLY A 165 14.50 9.32 -1.41
CA GLY A 165 14.31 8.87 -2.78
C GLY A 165 13.77 9.96 -3.68
N ASP A 166 13.93 9.80 -4.99
CA ASP A 166 13.50 10.70 -6.05
C ASP A 166 12.32 10.15 -6.86
N ARG A 167 12.21 8.83 -7.00
CA ARG A 167 11.16 8.16 -7.75
C ARG A 167 10.43 7.13 -6.89
N TYR A 168 9.10 7.15 -6.97
CA TYR A 168 8.27 6.18 -6.28
C TYR A 168 7.96 4.97 -7.15
N ILE A 169 8.03 3.77 -6.56
CA ILE A 169 7.57 2.53 -7.17
C ILE A 169 6.45 1.98 -6.29
N GLY A 170 5.23 2.05 -6.78
CA GLY A 170 4.04 1.52 -6.11
C GLY A 170 3.61 0.17 -6.65
N LYS A 171 2.85 -0.56 -5.85
CA LYS A 171 2.17 -1.79 -6.26
C LYS A 171 0.71 -1.70 -5.79
N LEU A 172 -0.23 -1.79 -6.73
CA LEU A 172 -1.66 -1.65 -6.47
C LEU A 172 -2.46 -2.74 -7.18
N PHE A 173 -3.15 -3.59 -6.42
CA PHE A 173 -4.07 -4.59 -6.95
C PHE A 173 -5.42 -3.96 -7.33
N SER A 174 -5.92 -3.04 -6.49
CA SER A 174 -7.19 -2.35 -6.69
C SER A 174 -7.23 -1.50 -7.96
N LEU A 175 -6.06 -1.07 -8.45
CA LEU A 175 -5.96 -0.18 -9.61
C LEU A 175 -6.37 -0.86 -10.92
N SER A 176 -6.37 -2.19 -10.99
CA SER A 176 -6.72 -2.93 -12.21
C SER A 176 -8.09 -2.57 -12.77
N SER A 177 -9.04 -2.20 -11.92
CA SER A 177 -10.40 -1.83 -12.29
C SER A 177 -10.61 -0.33 -12.54
N ASN A 178 -9.62 0.53 -12.19
CA ASN A 178 -9.77 1.99 -12.25
C ASN A 178 -8.58 2.72 -12.88
N LEU A 179 -7.88 2.06 -13.78
CA LEU A 179 -6.67 2.54 -14.43
C LEU A 179 -6.84 3.87 -15.18
N PRO A 180 -7.94 4.10 -15.95
CA PRO A 180 -8.12 5.36 -16.69
C PRO A 180 -8.19 6.58 -15.78
N LEU A 181 -8.88 6.49 -14.64
CA LEU A 181 -8.98 7.61 -13.70
C LEU A 181 -7.62 7.86 -12.99
N PHE A 182 -6.88 6.80 -12.71
CA PHE A 182 -5.53 6.93 -12.17
C PHE A 182 -4.61 7.67 -13.15
N GLN A 183 -4.61 7.27 -14.42
CA GLN A 183 -3.78 7.89 -15.44
C GLN A 183 -4.15 9.35 -15.69
N LYS A 184 -5.43 9.71 -15.57
CA LYS A 184 -5.89 11.10 -15.62
C LYS A 184 -5.29 11.94 -14.48
N LYS A 185 -5.18 11.39 -13.28
CA LYS A 185 -4.59 12.08 -12.11
C LYS A 185 -3.07 12.12 -12.17
N PHE A 186 -2.43 11.06 -12.67
CA PHE A 186 -0.98 10.90 -12.74
C PHE A 186 -0.58 10.65 -14.21
N PRO A 187 -0.63 11.67 -15.08
CA PRO A 187 -0.39 11.49 -16.53
C PRO A 187 1.03 11.01 -16.84
N ASP A 188 2.00 11.34 -15.97
CA ASP A 188 3.40 10.95 -16.13
C ASP A 188 3.73 9.57 -15.50
N ALA A 189 2.75 8.91 -14.91
CA ALA A 189 2.96 7.61 -14.29
C ALA A 189 3.28 6.54 -15.34
N LYS A 190 4.31 5.74 -15.05
CA LYS A 190 4.66 4.55 -15.84
C LYS A 190 3.95 3.34 -15.25
N ILE A 191 3.03 2.73 -16.00
CA ILE A 191 2.23 1.61 -15.55
C ILE A 191 2.81 0.31 -16.09
N LEU A 192 3.16 -0.60 -15.19
CA LEU A 192 3.60 -1.96 -15.50
C LEU A 192 2.48 -2.93 -15.19
N TYR A 193 1.76 -3.36 -16.21
CA TYR A 193 0.63 -4.28 -16.05
C TYR A 193 1.11 -5.73 -16.15
N MET A 194 1.02 -6.46 -15.02
CA MET A 194 1.46 -7.84 -14.91
C MET A 194 0.31 -8.80 -15.25
N VAL A 195 0.52 -9.58 -16.28
CA VAL A 195 -0.42 -10.62 -16.73
C VAL A 195 0.22 -12.00 -16.55
N ARG A 196 -0.53 -12.93 -16.02
CA ARG A 196 -0.14 -14.33 -15.89
C ARG A 196 -1.34 -15.23 -16.22
N ASP A 197 -1.05 -16.42 -16.74
CA ASP A 197 -2.05 -17.43 -17.04
C ASP A 197 -2.96 -17.72 -15.82
N PRO A 198 -4.29 -17.60 -15.97
CA PRO A 198 -5.27 -17.88 -14.91
C PRO A 198 -5.12 -19.27 -14.31
N LEU A 199 -4.77 -20.27 -15.10
CA LEU A 199 -4.52 -21.64 -14.62
C LEU A 199 -3.34 -21.75 -13.65
N SER A 200 -2.43 -20.78 -13.68
CA SER A 200 -1.34 -20.65 -12.72
C SER A 200 -1.69 -19.76 -11.53
N VAL A 201 -2.49 -18.70 -11.76
CA VAL A 201 -2.85 -17.71 -10.73
C VAL A 201 -3.85 -18.27 -9.73
N ILE A 202 -4.90 -18.95 -10.22
CA ILE A 202 -6.01 -19.43 -9.37
C ILE A 202 -5.52 -20.46 -8.35
N PRO A 203 -4.84 -21.56 -8.72
CA PRO A 203 -4.34 -22.53 -7.73
C PRO A 203 -3.34 -21.90 -6.75
N SER A 204 -2.47 -21.00 -7.25
CA SER A 204 -1.53 -20.28 -6.39
C SER A 204 -2.22 -19.31 -5.41
N GLY A 205 -3.38 -18.78 -5.77
CA GLY A 205 -4.21 -17.95 -4.88
C GLY A 205 -4.87 -18.81 -3.80
N LEU A 206 -5.47 -19.92 -4.18
CA LEU A 206 -6.11 -20.85 -3.25
C LEU A 206 -5.14 -21.37 -2.19
N SER A 207 -3.88 -21.66 -2.56
CA SER A 207 -2.84 -22.12 -1.62
C SER A 207 -2.44 -21.07 -0.54
N LEU A 208 -2.95 -19.85 -0.59
CA LEU A 208 -2.73 -18.85 0.47
C LEU A 208 -3.80 -18.91 1.57
N VAL A 209 -4.96 -19.49 1.27
CA VAL A 209 -6.14 -19.50 2.17
C VAL A 209 -6.47 -20.91 2.68
N THR A 210 -5.77 -21.91 2.19
CA THR A 210 -5.80 -23.30 2.70
C THR A 210 -4.59 -23.60 3.57
#